data_2e687f3266cfcf58eae3019fed4b76bf
#
_entry.id   2e687f3266cfcf58eae3019fed4b76bf
#
_cell.length_a   1.000
_cell.length_b   1.000
_cell.length_c   1.000
_cell.angle_alpha   90.00
_cell.angle_beta   90.00
_cell.angle_gamma   90.00
#
_symmetry.space_group_name_H-M   'P 1'
#
loop_
_entity.id
_entity.type
_entity.pdbx_description
1 polymer ?
#
loop_
_entity_poly.entity_id
_entity_poly.type
_entity_poly.pdbx_seq_one_letter_code
_entity_poly.pdbx_strand_id
1 'polypeptide(L)'
;FVANASAARVLGDTALPTGHKASLQSTENVYGVMSHMSHSLGVNCTFCHNSRAFSNWEQSTPQRVQAWHGIQMLKDVNTTFITPLAAVSPPNRKGPDGDVGKANCATCHQGVNKPLLGKSMLQDYPFLAPNNGKPKEGNQIAKN
;
A
#
# COMPACT_ATOMS: atom_id res chain seq x y z
N PHE A 1 -9.36 11.68 -1.65
CA PHE A 1 -9.30 10.58 -2.64
C PHE A 1 -9.46 9.20 -1.99
N VAL A 2 -8.79 8.91 -0.90
CA VAL A 2 -8.80 7.57 -0.27
C VAL A 2 -10.09 7.32 0.51
N ALA A 3 -10.72 8.33 1.11
CA ALA A 3 -11.93 8.17 1.90
C ALA A 3 -13.15 7.67 1.07
N ASN A 4 -13.22 8.03 -0.22
CA ASN A 4 -14.29 7.62 -1.12
C ASN A 4 -13.90 6.43 -2.02
N ALA A 5 -12.73 5.86 -1.83
CA ALA A 5 -12.18 4.82 -2.69
C ALA A 5 -12.62 3.39 -2.29
N SER A 6 -13.52 3.23 -1.31
CA SER A 6 -14.01 1.91 -0.89
C SER A 6 -14.69 1.12 -2.02
N ALA A 7 -15.24 1.81 -3.02
CA ALA A 7 -15.78 1.22 -4.22
C ALA A 7 -14.78 1.10 -5.38
N ALA A 8 -13.55 1.62 -5.22
CA ALA A 8 -12.54 1.50 -6.25
C ALA A 8 -11.99 0.07 -6.28
N ARG A 9 -11.98 -0.51 -7.46
CA ARG A 9 -11.51 -1.90 -7.68
C ARG A 9 -10.10 -2.15 -7.19
N VAL A 10 -9.25 -1.16 -7.22
CA VAL A 10 -7.88 -1.21 -6.72
C VAL A 10 -7.81 -1.49 -5.21
N LEU A 11 -8.88 -1.20 -4.46
CA LEU A 11 -9.00 -1.47 -3.03
C LEU A 11 -9.85 -2.72 -2.72
N GLY A 12 -10.39 -3.39 -3.74
CA GLY A 12 -11.14 -4.63 -3.58
C GLY A 12 -10.28 -5.80 -3.08
N ASP A 13 -10.93 -6.83 -2.59
CA ASP A 13 -10.27 -8.04 -2.08
C ASP A 13 -9.78 -8.96 -3.21
N THR A 14 -10.19 -8.71 -4.44
CA THR A 14 -9.79 -9.46 -5.63
C THR A 14 -9.03 -8.58 -6.62
N ALA A 15 -7.91 -9.09 -7.11
CA ALA A 15 -7.10 -8.40 -8.12
C ALA A 15 -7.80 -8.33 -9.48
N LEU A 16 -8.59 -9.36 -9.80
CA LEU A 16 -9.27 -9.50 -11.10
C LEU A 16 -10.64 -8.85 -11.05
N PRO A 17 -10.83 -7.83 -11.84
CA PRO A 17 -12.11 -7.15 -11.95
C PRO A 17 -13.00 -7.87 -12.96
N THR A 18 -13.99 -8.57 -12.50
CA THR A 18 -15.05 -9.08 -13.36
C THR A 18 -16.30 -8.22 -13.23
N GLY A 19 -16.92 -7.88 -14.35
CA GLY A 19 -18.25 -7.30 -14.44
C GLY A 19 -18.54 -6.10 -13.52
N HIS A 20 -18.08 -4.91 -13.87
CA HIS A 20 -18.44 -3.71 -13.11
C HIS A 20 -18.95 -2.62 -14.02
N LYS A 21 -19.82 -1.78 -13.47
CA LYS A 21 -20.19 -0.50 -14.06
C LYS A 21 -19.28 0.57 -13.44
N ALA A 22 -18.32 1.08 -14.20
CA ALA A 22 -17.51 2.20 -13.78
C ALA A 22 -18.27 3.51 -14.01
N SER A 23 -18.36 4.35 -12.99
CA SER A 23 -18.76 5.76 -13.15
C SER A 23 -17.52 6.62 -13.46
N LEU A 24 -17.73 7.82 -13.98
CA LEU A 24 -16.65 8.81 -14.15
C LEU A 24 -15.94 9.07 -12.83
N GLN A 25 -16.69 9.24 -11.74
CA GLN A 25 -16.14 9.45 -10.39
C GLN A 25 -15.26 8.29 -9.94
N SER A 26 -15.66 7.06 -10.19
CA SER A 26 -14.84 5.88 -9.87
C SER A 26 -13.54 5.86 -10.68
N THR A 27 -13.60 6.29 -11.93
CA THR A 27 -12.43 6.37 -12.82
C THR A 27 -11.47 7.46 -12.36
N GLU A 28 -11.97 8.63 -11.97
CA GLU A 28 -11.16 9.72 -11.43
C GLU A 28 -10.45 9.32 -10.13
N ASN A 29 -11.15 8.66 -9.21
CA ASN A 29 -10.57 8.15 -7.97
C ASN A 29 -9.44 7.16 -8.25
N VAL A 30 -9.66 6.21 -9.14
CA VAL A 30 -8.63 5.24 -9.54
C VAL A 30 -7.45 5.94 -10.21
N TYR A 31 -7.70 6.91 -11.06
CA TYR A 31 -6.64 7.69 -11.72
C TYR A 31 -5.79 8.46 -10.71
N GLY A 32 -6.40 9.08 -9.70
CA GLY A 32 -5.70 9.73 -8.61
C GLY A 32 -4.76 8.79 -7.84
N VAL A 33 -5.24 7.59 -7.53
CA VAL A 33 -4.43 6.53 -6.89
C VAL A 33 -3.28 6.08 -7.80
N MET A 34 -3.54 5.86 -9.09
CA MET A 34 -2.52 5.45 -10.06
C MET A 34 -1.45 6.53 -10.25
N SER A 35 -1.84 7.80 -10.30
CA SER A 35 -0.92 8.94 -10.36
C SER A 35 -0.04 9.03 -9.12
N HIS A 36 -0.63 8.84 -7.93
CA HIS A 36 0.11 8.78 -6.68
C HIS A 36 1.12 7.61 -6.68
N MET A 37 0.71 6.42 -7.13
CA MET A 37 1.60 5.26 -7.23
C MET A 37 2.74 5.53 -8.20
N SER A 38 2.45 6.02 -9.41
CA SER A 38 3.44 6.34 -10.43
C SER A 38 4.50 7.31 -9.88
N HIS A 39 4.05 8.40 -9.24
CA HIS A 39 4.94 9.38 -8.62
C HIS A 39 5.75 8.79 -7.47
N SER A 40 5.11 8.03 -6.59
CA SER A 40 5.75 7.43 -5.41
C SER A 40 6.81 6.41 -5.76
N LEU A 41 6.61 5.67 -6.85
CA LEU A 41 7.54 4.64 -7.32
C LEU A 41 8.57 5.19 -8.35
N GLY A 42 8.40 6.42 -8.83
CA GLY A 42 9.26 6.99 -9.86
C GLY A 42 9.15 6.25 -11.20
N VAL A 43 7.97 5.75 -11.54
CA VAL A 43 7.71 4.98 -12.77
C VAL A 43 6.55 5.57 -13.56
N ASN A 44 6.46 5.24 -14.84
CA ASN A 44 5.32 5.61 -15.67
C ASN A 44 4.24 4.50 -15.68
N CYS A 45 3.09 4.80 -16.29
CA CYS A 45 1.94 3.90 -16.34
C CYS A 45 2.27 2.55 -17.01
N THR A 46 3.15 2.55 -18.01
CA THR A 46 3.52 1.34 -18.78
C THR A 46 4.43 0.39 -18.00
N PHE A 47 4.93 0.82 -16.85
CA PHE A 47 5.65 -0.08 -15.94
C PHE A 47 4.74 -1.21 -15.43
N CYS A 48 3.46 -0.91 -15.20
CA CYS A 48 2.47 -1.87 -14.70
C CYS A 48 1.43 -2.26 -15.76
N HIS A 49 1.12 -1.39 -16.72
CA HIS A 49 0.04 -1.58 -17.69
C HIS A 49 0.56 -1.78 -19.12
N ASN A 50 -0.12 -2.65 -19.86
CA ASN A 50 0.04 -2.69 -21.29
C ASN A 50 -0.76 -1.52 -21.93
N SER A 51 -0.08 -0.64 -22.65
CA SER A 51 -0.71 0.55 -23.25
C SER A 51 -1.79 0.23 -24.30
N ARG A 52 -1.72 -0.95 -24.94
CA ARG A 52 -2.72 -1.41 -25.92
C ARG A 52 -3.95 -2.04 -25.26
N ALA A 53 -3.83 -2.48 -24.00
CA ALA A 53 -4.89 -3.17 -23.28
C ALA A 53 -4.84 -2.76 -21.79
N PHE A 54 -4.98 -1.46 -21.56
CA PHE A 54 -4.69 -0.82 -20.28
C PHE A 54 -5.46 -1.39 -19.09
N SER A 55 -6.72 -1.76 -19.30
CA SER A 55 -7.58 -2.38 -18.27
C SER A 55 -7.37 -3.89 -18.14
N ASN A 56 -6.77 -4.54 -19.13
CA ASN A 56 -6.63 -6.00 -19.15
C ASN A 56 -5.59 -6.44 -18.12
N TRP A 57 -6.02 -7.30 -17.19
CA TRP A 57 -5.14 -7.80 -16.15
C TRP A 57 -4.11 -8.79 -16.68
N GLU A 58 -4.54 -9.73 -17.54
CA GLU A 58 -3.70 -10.81 -18.04
C GLU A 58 -2.59 -10.33 -18.97
N GLN A 59 -2.82 -9.20 -19.67
CA GLN A 59 -1.83 -8.58 -20.53
C GLN A 59 -0.96 -7.54 -19.80
N SER A 60 -1.10 -7.42 -18.50
CA SER A 60 -0.28 -6.51 -17.70
C SER A 60 1.07 -7.12 -17.36
N THR A 61 2.00 -6.29 -16.92
CA THR A 61 3.32 -6.75 -16.49
C THR A 61 3.25 -7.40 -15.11
N PRO A 62 4.23 -8.24 -14.71
CA PRO A 62 4.30 -8.81 -13.36
C PRO A 62 4.32 -7.75 -12.25
N GLN A 63 4.82 -6.55 -12.55
CA GLN A 63 4.85 -5.43 -11.61
C GLN A 63 3.45 -4.99 -11.16
N ARG A 64 2.43 -5.16 -12.01
CA ARG A 64 1.04 -4.88 -11.62
C ARG A 64 0.55 -5.80 -10.51
N VAL A 65 0.93 -7.08 -10.56
CA VAL A 65 0.60 -8.06 -9.50
C VAL A 65 1.28 -7.66 -8.19
N GLN A 66 2.56 -7.32 -8.24
CA GLN A 66 3.30 -6.85 -7.06
C GLN A 66 2.69 -5.57 -6.48
N ALA A 67 2.29 -4.63 -7.33
CA ALA A 67 1.64 -3.40 -6.92
C ALA A 67 0.30 -3.67 -6.21
N TRP A 68 -0.48 -4.64 -6.69
CA TRP A 68 -1.72 -5.04 -6.02
C TRP A 68 -1.46 -5.60 -4.61
N HIS A 69 -0.47 -6.46 -4.44
CA HIS A 69 -0.06 -6.94 -3.12
C HIS A 69 0.45 -5.81 -2.22
N GLY A 70 1.17 -4.84 -2.77
CA GLY A 70 1.60 -3.64 -2.07
C GLY A 70 0.42 -2.80 -1.57
N ILE A 71 -0.65 -2.68 -2.35
CA ILE A 71 -1.90 -2.00 -1.94
C ILE A 71 -2.56 -2.73 -0.77
N GLN A 72 -2.66 -4.07 -0.82
CA GLN A 72 -3.24 -4.85 0.27
C GLN A 72 -2.40 -4.72 1.55
N MET A 73 -1.09 -4.81 1.44
CA MET A 73 -0.18 -4.58 2.57
C MET A 73 -0.37 -3.19 3.17
N LEU A 74 -0.46 -2.16 2.35
CA LEU A 74 -0.66 -0.79 2.81
C LEU A 74 -2.00 -0.61 3.52
N LYS A 75 -3.07 -1.22 2.99
CA LYS A 75 -4.39 -1.26 3.61
C LYS A 75 -4.29 -1.89 5.01
N ASP A 76 -3.65 -3.04 5.14
CA ASP A 76 -3.48 -3.74 6.42
C ASP A 76 -2.66 -2.91 7.42
N VAL A 77 -1.53 -2.34 7.01
CA VAL A 77 -0.72 -1.45 7.85
C VAL A 77 -1.56 -0.28 8.40
N ASN A 78 -2.34 0.35 7.56
CA ASN A 78 -3.16 1.48 7.98
C ASN A 78 -4.32 1.07 8.89
N THR A 79 -5.00 -0.02 8.60
CA THR A 79 -6.20 -0.44 9.36
C THR A 79 -5.83 -1.13 10.67
N THR A 80 -4.84 -2.00 10.64
CA THR A 80 -4.48 -2.86 11.77
C THR A 80 -3.54 -2.16 12.74
N PHE A 81 -2.61 -1.35 12.25
CA PHE A 81 -1.55 -0.78 13.09
C PHE A 81 -1.67 0.73 13.29
N ILE A 82 -1.97 1.50 12.25
CA ILE A 82 -1.94 2.96 12.34
C ILE A 82 -3.26 3.54 12.87
N THR A 83 -4.39 3.11 12.33
CA THR A 83 -5.70 3.66 12.72
C THR A 83 -6.00 3.50 14.22
N PRO A 84 -5.70 2.38 14.88
CA PRO A 84 -5.89 2.25 16.33
C PRO A 84 -5.09 3.24 17.18
N LEU A 85 -3.98 3.77 16.65
CA LEU A 85 -3.18 4.77 17.34
C LEU A 85 -3.89 6.13 17.48
N ALA A 86 -4.99 6.36 16.76
CA ALA A 86 -5.78 7.58 16.89
C ALA A 86 -6.26 7.83 18.33
N ALA A 87 -6.53 6.76 19.10
CA ALA A 87 -6.99 6.85 20.48
C ALA A 87 -5.91 7.40 21.44
N VAL A 88 -4.64 7.09 21.16
CA VAL A 88 -3.48 7.45 22.01
C VAL A 88 -2.64 8.59 21.44
N SER A 89 -2.91 9.02 20.22
CA SER A 89 -2.17 10.11 19.57
C SER A 89 -2.55 11.45 20.16
N PRO A 90 -1.57 12.29 20.55
CA PRO A 90 -1.84 13.62 21.06
C PRO A 90 -2.43 14.52 19.96
N PRO A 91 -3.21 15.55 20.32
CA PRO A 91 -3.91 16.41 19.36
C PRO A 91 -3.01 17.04 18.29
N ASN A 92 -1.78 17.41 18.65
CA ASN A 92 -0.81 18.01 17.73
C ASN A 92 -0.21 17.03 16.70
N ARG A 93 -0.54 15.74 16.79
CA ARG A 93 -0.17 14.69 15.83
C ARG A 93 -1.34 14.26 14.95
N LYS A 94 -2.51 14.83 15.17
CA LYS A 94 -3.72 14.53 14.39
C LYS A 94 -3.87 15.53 13.25
N GLY A 95 -4.43 15.07 12.13
CA GLY A 95 -4.82 15.92 11.03
C GLY A 95 -6.05 16.77 11.34
N PRO A 96 -6.46 17.65 10.42
CA PRO A 96 -7.60 18.56 10.62
C PRO A 96 -8.92 17.81 10.87
N ASP A 97 -9.07 16.60 10.39
CA ASP A 97 -10.24 15.74 10.61
C ASP A 97 -10.14 14.87 11.88
N GLY A 98 -9.12 15.11 12.71
CA GLY A 98 -8.87 14.35 13.93
C GLY A 98 -8.27 12.97 13.70
N ASP A 99 -7.90 12.64 12.48
CA ASP A 99 -7.28 11.37 12.11
C ASP A 99 -5.76 11.39 12.33
N VAL A 100 -5.17 10.19 12.41
CA VAL A 100 -3.71 10.04 12.42
C VAL A 100 -3.18 9.95 10.99
N GLY A 101 -1.93 10.40 10.80
CA GLY A 101 -1.26 10.29 9.52
C GLY A 101 -1.23 8.83 9.04
N LYS A 102 -1.63 8.61 7.80
CA LYS A 102 -1.63 7.28 7.17
C LYS A 102 -0.32 7.03 6.41
N ALA A 103 0.15 5.78 6.43
CA ALA A 103 1.17 5.34 5.50
C ALA A 103 0.60 5.36 4.07
N ASN A 104 1.43 5.69 3.10
CA ASN A 104 1.10 5.66 1.67
C ASN A 104 2.31 5.12 0.86
N CYS A 105 2.15 5.00 -0.44
CA CYS A 105 3.22 4.43 -1.28
C CYS A 105 4.54 5.21 -1.15
N ALA A 106 4.49 6.54 -1.09
CA ALA A 106 5.67 7.38 -0.95
C ALA A 106 6.38 7.22 0.40
N THR A 107 5.68 6.78 1.45
CA THR A 107 6.28 6.53 2.77
C THR A 107 7.45 5.55 2.69
N CYS A 108 7.33 4.52 1.84
CA CYS A 108 8.37 3.50 1.67
C CYS A 108 9.16 3.67 0.38
N HIS A 109 8.51 4.06 -0.73
CA HIS A 109 9.14 4.09 -2.05
C HIS A 109 9.96 5.36 -2.31
N GLN A 110 9.50 6.53 -1.87
CA GLN A 110 10.24 7.80 -1.96
C GLN A 110 10.77 8.12 -3.38
N GLY A 111 9.97 7.84 -4.40
CA GLY A 111 10.33 8.11 -5.80
C GLY A 111 11.13 6.98 -6.49
N VAL A 112 11.27 5.81 -5.86
CA VAL A 112 11.96 4.66 -6.45
C VAL A 112 11.10 3.39 -6.38
N ASN A 113 11.16 2.56 -7.42
CA ASN A 113 10.32 1.37 -7.49
C ASN A 113 10.69 0.26 -6.49
N LYS A 114 11.89 0.29 -5.96
CA LYS A 114 12.34 -0.64 -4.91
C LYS A 114 12.69 0.14 -3.65
N PRO A 115 11.92 -0.01 -2.54
CA PRO A 115 12.26 0.61 -1.27
C PRO A 115 13.71 0.29 -0.89
N LEU A 116 14.43 1.27 -0.35
CA LEU A 116 15.85 1.16 -0.01
C LEU A 116 16.73 0.68 -1.18
N LEU A 117 16.34 0.98 -2.44
CA LEU A 117 17.03 0.50 -3.65
C LEU A 117 17.14 -1.04 -3.71
N GLY A 118 16.24 -1.74 -3.03
CA GLY A 118 16.20 -3.20 -2.97
C GLY A 118 17.20 -3.83 -1.98
N LYS A 119 17.86 -3.03 -1.15
CA LYS A 119 18.72 -3.56 -0.09
C LYS A 119 17.90 -4.35 0.93
N SER A 120 18.35 -5.57 1.24
CA SER A 120 17.74 -6.35 2.31
C SER A 120 18.19 -5.83 3.68
N MET A 121 17.21 -5.60 4.56
CA MET A 121 17.46 -5.24 5.96
C MET A 121 17.69 -6.46 6.85
N LEU A 122 17.48 -7.68 6.34
CA LEU A 122 17.55 -8.91 7.16
C LEU A 122 18.95 -9.24 7.64
N GLN A 123 19.98 -8.76 6.96
CA GLN A 123 21.37 -8.95 7.40
C GLN A 123 21.67 -8.13 8.66
N ASP A 124 21.19 -6.89 8.70
CA ASP A 124 21.41 -5.98 9.82
C ASP A 124 20.39 -6.20 10.95
N TYR A 125 19.19 -6.70 10.58
CA TYR A 125 18.06 -6.90 11.49
C TYR A 125 17.41 -8.28 11.28
N PRO A 126 18.08 -9.37 11.69
CA PRO A 126 17.60 -10.75 11.45
C PRO A 126 16.21 -11.03 12.06
N PHE A 127 15.85 -10.31 13.12
CA PHE A 127 14.53 -10.45 13.78
C PHE A 127 13.36 -9.96 12.91
N LEU A 128 13.61 -9.24 11.81
CA LEU A 128 12.59 -8.87 10.83
C LEU A 128 12.25 -10.02 9.87
N ALA A 129 13.02 -11.10 9.87
CA ALA A 129 12.68 -12.27 9.07
C ALA A 129 11.31 -12.83 9.49
N PRO A 130 10.46 -13.25 8.54
CA PRO A 130 9.21 -13.90 8.89
C PRO A 130 9.51 -15.15 9.74
N ASN A 131 8.89 -15.23 10.91
CA ASN A 131 8.95 -16.42 11.73
C ASN A 131 8.17 -17.52 11.03
N ASN A 132 8.82 -18.43 10.33
CA ASN A 132 8.24 -19.58 9.62
C ASN A 132 7.40 -20.47 10.57
N GLY A 133 6.29 -19.93 11.09
CA GLY A 133 5.34 -20.64 11.96
C GLY A 133 5.84 -20.97 13.38
N LYS A 134 7.02 -20.51 13.80
CA LYS A 134 7.46 -20.69 15.19
C LYS A 134 6.86 -19.59 16.07
N PRO A 135 6.20 -19.94 17.19
CA PRO A 135 5.74 -18.94 18.16
C PRO A 135 6.93 -18.12 18.64
N LYS A 136 6.77 -16.79 18.76
CA LYS A 136 7.78 -15.94 19.41
C LYS A 136 7.88 -16.40 20.86
N GLU A 137 9.02 -16.94 21.28
CA GLU A 137 9.37 -16.97 22.69
C GLU A 137 9.37 -15.54 23.18
N GLY A 138 8.62 -15.32 24.27
CA GLY A 138 8.25 -13.98 24.73
C GLY A 138 9.46 -13.05 24.84
N ASN A 139 9.33 -11.90 24.25
CA ASN A 139 10.24 -10.79 24.40
C ASN A 139 10.19 -10.36 25.86
N GLN A 140 11.10 -10.85 26.69
CA GLN A 140 11.30 -10.31 28.03
C GLN A 140 11.79 -8.89 27.87
N ILE A 141 10.86 -7.94 27.97
CA ILE A 141 11.22 -6.54 28.19
C ILE A 141 11.99 -6.54 29.52
N ALA A 142 13.30 -6.39 29.43
CA ALA A 142 14.14 -6.19 30.59
C ALA A 142 13.59 -5.02 31.38
N LYS A 143 13.07 -5.28 32.57
CA LYS A 143 12.76 -4.27 33.57
C LYS A 143 14.09 -3.77 34.11
N ASN A 144 14.48 -2.58 33.71
CA ASN A 144 15.41 -1.74 34.44
C ASN A 144 14.67 -0.51 34.93
#